data_3532eada884e800c93eb0ee82e00580c
#
_entry.id   3532eada884e800c93eb0ee82e00580c
#
_cell.length_a   1.000
_cell.length_b   1.000
_cell.length_c   1.000
_cell.angle_alpha   90.00
_cell.angle_beta   90.00
_cell.angle_gamma   90.00
#
_symmetry.space_group_name_H-M   'P 1'
#
loop_
_entity.id
_entity.type
_entity.pdbx_description
1 polymer ?
#
loop_
_entity_poly.entity_id
_entity_poly.type
_entity_poly.pdbx_seq_one_letter_code
_entity_poly.pdbx_strand_id
1 'polypeptide(L)'
;MTDMETRRYDAVRLRDSSLAFIFGVRTTRIACRPGCPSRIPRPENVRFFENFAAARAAGFRACKRCAPDDVSASADRQRLVTRACALMDADEALSFEAASRAIGLSRFHFQRIFRAVLGVTPGEYRRARRQERLREGLSEGRSVTDAIAAAGFGSPSRAYEAKALGMTPSTFRAGARGERIAYAVGASSLGRVLVARTAKGVCAIELGDDDTTVLAALRRGFPHADLVADIEELSHNLDTVLTLIDRGKESSVVDLDMRGTALQRQVWNALRLIPS
;
A
#
# COMPACT_ATOMS: atom_id res chain seq x y z
N MET A 1 11.16 -6.77 -28.39
CA MET A 1 11.06 -6.80 -26.91
C MET A 1 10.32 -8.05 -26.50
N THR A 2 10.82 -8.78 -25.55
CA THR A 2 10.13 -9.90 -24.92
C THR A 2 8.95 -9.38 -24.07
N ASP A 3 8.01 -10.24 -23.68
CA ASP A 3 6.88 -9.86 -22.79
C ASP A 3 7.37 -9.23 -21.48
N MET A 4 8.45 -9.79 -20.90
CA MET A 4 9.10 -9.26 -19.70
C MET A 4 9.71 -7.87 -19.93
N GLU A 5 10.36 -7.63 -21.07
CA GLU A 5 10.92 -6.31 -21.39
C GLU A 5 9.83 -5.27 -21.62
N THR A 6 8.70 -5.67 -22.19
CA THR A 6 7.52 -4.79 -22.36
C THR A 6 6.98 -4.36 -21.00
N ARG A 7 6.79 -5.30 -20.06
CA ARG A 7 6.36 -5.00 -18.68
C ARG A 7 7.34 -4.07 -17.96
N ARG A 8 8.64 -4.33 -18.09
CA ARG A 8 9.68 -3.45 -17.50
C ARG A 8 9.67 -2.06 -18.13
N TYR A 9 9.45 -1.95 -19.43
CA TYR A 9 9.36 -0.64 -20.08
C TYR A 9 8.12 0.14 -19.66
N ASP A 10 6.98 -0.51 -19.49
CA ASP A 10 5.77 0.12 -18.97
C ASP A 10 5.97 0.63 -17.53
N ALA A 11 6.67 -0.10 -16.69
CA ALA A 11 7.06 0.37 -15.36
C ALA A 11 7.94 1.64 -15.44
N VAL A 12 8.85 1.73 -16.39
CA VAL A 12 9.65 2.96 -16.62
C VAL A 12 8.76 4.13 -17.06
N ARG A 13 7.80 3.88 -17.96
CA ARG A 13 6.84 4.91 -18.42
C ARG A 13 5.96 5.43 -17.30
N LEU A 14 5.45 4.52 -16.47
CA LEU A 14 4.59 4.83 -15.33
C LEU A 14 5.38 5.32 -14.11
N ARG A 15 6.72 5.30 -14.18
CA ARG A 15 7.62 5.58 -13.06
C ARG A 15 7.30 4.72 -11.84
N ASP A 16 6.96 3.48 -12.11
CA ASP A 16 6.64 2.51 -11.09
C ASP A 16 7.93 2.05 -10.40
N SER A 17 8.10 2.46 -9.15
CA SER A 17 9.24 2.08 -8.31
C SER A 17 9.05 0.77 -7.56
N SER A 18 7.91 0.10 -7.74
CA SER A 18 7.61 -1.19 -7.07
C SER A 18 8.45 -2.33 -7.64
N LEU A 19 8.85 -2.24 -8.92
CA LEU A 19 9.67 -3.26 -9.55
C LEU A 19 11.17 -3.03 -9.32
N ALA A 20 11.85 -4.07 -8.83
CA ALA A 20 13.27 -4.04 -8.49
C ALA A 20 14.16 -4.42 -9.69
N PHE A 21 14.36 -3.47 -10.61
CA PHE A 21 15.33 -3.63 -11.70
C PHE A 21 16.02 -2.30 -12.01
N ILE A 22 17.05 -2.34 -12.84
CA ILE A 22 17.77 -1.17 -13.36
C ILE A 22 17.57 -1.10 -14.87
N PHE A 23 17.33 0.10 -15.40
CA PHE A 23 17.39 0.33 -16.85
C PHE A 23 18.53 1.26 -17.21
N GLY A 24 19.24 0.92 -18.26
CA GLY A 24 20.32 1.72 -18.85
C GLY A 24 19.89 2.38 -20.14
N VAL A 25 20.16 3.67 -20.29
CA VAL A 25 19.94 4.42 -21.54
C VAL A 25 21.18 4.31 -22.41
N ARG A 26 21.10 3.59 -23.51
CA ARG A 26 22.24 3.28 -24.42
C ARG A 26 22.96 4.51 -24.93
N THR A 27 22.21 5.56 -25.24
CA THR A 27 22.76 6.82 -25.82
C THR A 27 23.55 7.65 -24.81
N THR A 28 23.19 7.60 -23.53
CA THR A 28 23.82 8.40 -22.47
C THR A 28 24.73 7.60 -21.55
N ARG A 29 24.66 6.25 -21.64
CA ARG A 29 25.32 5.32 -20.73
C ARG A 29 24.96 5.56 -19.26
N ILE A 30 23.75 6.06 -18.99
CA ILE A 30 23.27 6.28 -17.63
C ILE A 30 22.30 5.16 -17.26
N ALA A 31 22.50 4.56 -16.08
CA ALA A 31 21.62 3.59 -15.49
C ALA A 31 20.74 4.24 -14.40
N CYS A 32 19.46 3.92 -14.42
CA CYS A 32 18.43 4.49 -13.55
C CYS A 32 17.55 3.39 -12.93
N ARG A 33 16.89 3.71 -11.81
CA ARG A 33 15.76 2.93 -11.27
C ARG A 33 14.46 3.28 -12.03
N PRO A 34 13.45 2.39 -12.09
CA PRO A 34 12.19 2.65 -12.82
C PRO A 34 11.50 3.94 -12.40
N GLY A 35 11.43 4.24 -11.10
CA GLY A 35 10.85 5.46 -10.54
C GLY A 35 11.66 6.76 -10.74
N CYS A 36 12.72 6.75 -11.55
CA CYS A 36 13.56 7.93 -11.77
C CYS A 36 12.79 9.06 -12.46
N PRO A 37 12.84 10.33 -11.96
CA PRO A 37 12.17 11.47 -12.57
C PRO A 37 12.88 12.01 -13.81
N SER A 38 13.83 11.28 -14.38
CA SER A 38 14.48 11.64 -15.65
C SER A 38 13.51 11.54 -16.83
N ARG A 39 13.91 12.10 -17.98
CA ARG A 39 13.15 11.94 -19.22
C ARG A 39 13.03 10.47 -19.57
N ILE A 40 11.83 10.02 -19.93
CA ILE A 40 11.56 8.65 -20.36
C ILE A 40 12.30 8.41 -21.68
N PRO A 41 13.21 7.42 -21.75
CA PRO A 41 13.92 7.10 -22.98
C PRO A 41 13.01 6.39 -23.97
N ARG A 42 13.36 6.40 -25.25
CA ARG A 42 12.67 5.58 -26.25
C ARG A 42 12.97 4.10 -26.02
N PRO A 43 12.02 3.17 -26.34
CA PRO A 43 12.18 1.74 -26.06
C PRO A 43 13.48 1.15 -26.65
N GLU A 44 13.81 1.51 -27.87
CA GLU A 44 15.01 1.05 -28.59
C GLU A 44 16.33 1.44 -27.92
N ASN A 45 16.31 2.47 -27.07
CA ASN A 45 17.46 2.96 -26.33
C ASN A 45 17.57 2.41 -24.92
N VAL A 46 16.66 1.52 -24.51
CA VAL A 46 16.66 0.93 -23.17
C VAL A 46 17.32 -0.45 -23.17
N ARG A 47 18.08 -0.72 -22.11
CA ARG A 47 18.56 -2.05 -21.75
C ARG A 47 18.25 -2.30 -20.28
N PHE A 48 17.68 -3.47 -19.97
CA PHE A 48 17.31 -3.84 -18.61
C PHE A 48 18.39 -4.69 -17.94
N PHE A 49 18.52 -4.54 -16.60
CA PHE A 49 19.48 -5.25 -15.77
C PHE A 49 18.79 -5.60 -14.46
N GLU A 50 19.14 -6.73 -13.87
CA GLU A 50 18.60 -7.18 -12.57
C GLU A 50 19.04 -6.25 -11.42
N ASN A 51 20.29 -5.74 -11.49
CA ASN A 51 20.85 -4.86 -10.47
C ASN A 51 21.85 -3.88 -11.08
N PHE A 52 22.31 -2.90 -10.28
CA PHE A 52 23.26 -1.92 -10.74
C PHE A 52 24.66 -2.49 -11.04
N ALA A 53 25.07 -3.56 -10.35
CA ALA A 53 26.36 -4.20 -10.62
C ALA A 53 26.41 -4.75 -12.06
N ALA A 54 25.34 -5.39 -12.53
CA ALA A 54 25.23 -5.85 -13.91
C ALA A 54 25.22 -4.69 -14.94
N ALA A 55 24.55 -3.59 -14.62
CA ALA A 55 24.56 -2.40 -15.45
C ALA A 55 25.97 -1.76 -15.51
N ARG A 56 26.68 -1.71 -14.39
CA ARG A 56 28.04 -1.20 -14.28
C ARG A 56 29.02 -2.05 -15.08
N ALA A 57 28.92 -3.37 -14.98
CA ALA A 57 29.73 -4.31 -15.78
C ALA A 57 29.48 -4.14 -17.28
N ALA A 58 28.28 -3.73 -17.69
CA ALA A 58 27.93 -3.39 -19.07
C ALA A 58 28.34 -1.96 -19.49
N GLY A 59 29.11 -1.23 -18.66
CA GLY A 59 29.64 0.09 -18.96
C GLY A 59 28.67 1.25 -18.75
N PHE A 60 27.62 1.08 -17.94
CA PHE A 60 26.73 2.17 -17.55
C PHE A 60 27.17 2.80 -16.22
N ARG A 61 27.02 4.12 -16.12
CA ARG A 61 27.26 4.89 -14.91
C ARG A 61 25.95 5.17 -14.16
N ALA A 62 26.04 5.35 -12.85
CA ALA A 62 24.88 5.68 -12.03
C ALA A 62 24.27 7.04 -12.36
N CYS A 63 22.95 7.10 -12.37
CA CYS A 63 22.22 8.36 -12.49
C CYS A 63 22.35 9.17 -11.19
N LYS A 64 22.86 10.40 -11.29
CA LYS A 64 23.01 11.30 -10.13
C LYS A 64 21.66 11.68 -9.43
N ARG A 65 20.51 11.51 -10.14
CA ARG A 65 19.20 11.84 -9.57
C ARG A 65 18.60 10.72 -8.71
N CYS A 66 18.74 9.47 -9.14
CA CYS A 66 18.15 8.32 -8.43
C CYS A 66 19.21 7.46 -7.73
N ALA A 67 20.51 7.74 -7.92
CA ALA A 67 21.64 7.07 -7.31
C ALA A 67 21.42 5.54 -7.17
N PRO A 68 21.35 4.78 -8.29
CA PRO A 68 21.03 3.37 -8.27
C PRO A 68 22.14 2.50 -7.67
N ASP A 69 23.35 3.05 -7.56
CA ASP A 69 24.52 2.45 -6.94
C ASP A 69 24.56 2.64 -5.40
N ASP A 70 23.76 3.53 -4.88
CA ASP A 70 23.80 3.88 -3.46
C ASP A 70 22.77 3.05 -2.67
N VAL A 71 23.24 1.92 -2.14
CA VAL A 71 22.47 1.07 -1.21
C VAL A 71 22.22 1.80 0.11
N SER A 72 23.19 2.64 0.55
CA SER A 72 23.05 3.41 1.79
C SER A 72 21.96 4.47 1.65
N ALA A 73 21.87 5.17 0.52
CA ALA A 73 20.78 6.12 0.26
C ALA A 73 19.40 5.48 0.25
N SER A 74 19.28 4.20 -0.12
CA SER A 74 18.02 3.46 -0.03
C SER A 74 17.66 3.17 1.43
N ALA A 75 18.62 2.67 2.22
CA ALA A 75 18.44 2.40 3.64
C ALA A 75 18.19 3.69 4.44
N ASP A 76 18.87 4.80 4.08
CA ASP A 76 18.63 6.10 4.70
C ASP A 76 17.22 6.62 4.42
N ARG A 77 16.74 6.50 3.18
CA ARG A 77 15.36 6.86 2.84
C ARG A 77 14.33 6.03 3.61
N GLN A 78 14.58 4.74 3.76
CA GLN A 78 13.73 3.87 4.58
C GLN A 78 13.72 4.32 6.03
N ARG A 79 14.89 4.54 6.64
CA ARG A 79 14.99 5.05 8.02
C ARG A 79 14.25 6.37 8.21
N LEU A 80 14.40 7.31 7.27
CA LEU A 80 13.70 8.59 7.32
C LEU A 80 12.17 8.42 7.23
N VAL A 81 11.69 7.55 6.33
CA VAL A 81 10.26 7.28 6.19
C VAL A 81 9.71 6.56 7.41
N THR A 82 10.42 5.55 7.94
CA THR A 82 10.05 4.87 9.19
C THR A 82 9.91 5.86 10.35
N ARG A 83 10.91 6.74 10.52
CA ARG A 83 10.85 7.78 11.56
C ARG A 83 9.68 8.72 11.37
N ALA A 84 9.39 9.12 10.12
CA ALA A 84 8.24 9.96 9.82
C ALA A 84 6.90 9.28 10.14
N CYS A 85 6.76 7.99 9.81
CA CYS A 85 5.58 7.21 10.17
C CYS A 85 5.40 7.13 11.68
N ALA A 86 6.46 6.81 12.44
CA ALA A 86 6.41 6.77 13.90
C ALA A 86 5.98 8.12 14.50
N LEU A 87 6.49 9.24 13.99
CA LEU A 87 6.07 10.58 14.43
C LEU A 87 4.58 10.85 14.11
N MET A 88 4.13 10.47 12.92
CA MET A 88 2.73 10.67 12.49
C MET A 88 1.76 9.72 13.21
N ASP A 89 2.22 8.59 13.69
CA ASP A 89 1.43 7.63 14.47
C ASP A 89 1.33 8.04 15.94
N ALA A 90 2.40 8.65 16.49
CA ALA A 90 2.44 9.16 17.86
C ALA A 90 1.64 10.45 18.06
N ASP A 91 1.56 11.30 17.05
CA ASP A 91 0.84 12.58 17.10
C ASP A 91 -0.07 12.77 15.88
N GLU A 92 -1.37 12.62 16.10
CA GLU A 92 -2.38 12.81 15.06
C GLU A 92 -2.51 14.26 14.57
N ALA A 93 -2.19 15.23 15.43
CA ALA A 93 -2.26 16.64 15.11
C ALA A 93 -1.01 17.11 14.34
N LEU A 94 0.05 16.29 14.32
CA LEU A 94 1.30 16.62 13.64
C LEU A 94 1.05 16.92 12.17
N SER A 95 1.29 18.16 11.75
CA SER A 95 1.08 18.55 10.35
C SER A 95 2.11 17.85 9.43
N PHE A 96 1.76 17.73 8.16
CA PHE A 96 2.69 17.20 7.15
C PHE A 96 3.99 18.01 7.08
N GLU A 97 3.90 19.32 7.20
CA GLU A 97 5.06 20.22 7.24
C GLU A 97 5.92 20.01 8.49
N ALA A 98 5.29 19.76 9.64
CA ALA A 98 6.00 19.48 10.87
C ALA A 98 6.72 18.12 10.80
N ALA A 99 6.08 17.10 10.27
CA ALA A 99 6.71 15.79 10.05
C ALA A 99 7.91 15.89 9.10
N SER A 100 7.79 16.62 7.98
CA SER A 100 8.88 16.80 7.04
C SER A 100 10.07 17.55 7.65
N ARG A 101 9.81 18.60 8.44
CA ARG A 101 10.84 19.35 9.16
C ARG A 101 11.54 18.51 10.23
N ALA A 102 10.80 17.70 10.98
CA ALA A 102 11.35 16.84 12.03
C ALA A 102 12.33 15.78 11.50
N ILE A 103 12.22 15.41 10.22
CA ILE A 103 13.17 14.49 9.56
C ILE A 103 14.18 15.22 8.67
N GLY A 104 14.21 16.57 8.71
CA GLY A 104 15.19 17.38 7.96
C GLY A 104 14.96 17.48 6.46
N LEU A 105 13.72 17.29 5.99
CA LEU A 105 13.39 17.32 4.57
C LEU A 105 12.42 18.46 4.21
N SER A 106 12.54 18.97 2.99
CA SER A 106 11.48 19.84 2.45
C SER A 106 10.21 19.02 2.16
N ARG A 107 9.04 19.67 2.20
CA ARG A 107 7.73 19.07 1.93
C ARG A 107 7.71 18.23 0.63
N PHE A 108 8.23 18.80 -0.46
CA PHE A 108 8.23 18.13 -1.76
C PHE A 108 9.17 16.91 -1.80
N HIS A 109 10.34 17.03 -1.17
CA HIS A 109 11.29 15.93 -1.07
C HIS A 109 10.75 14.80 -0.20
N PHE A 110 10.14 15.12 0.94
CA PHE A 110 9.49 14.16 1.81
C PHE A 110 8.38 13.40 1.09
N GLN A 111 7.44 14.10 0.42
CA GLN A 111 6.36 13.44 -0.33
C GLN A 111 6.89 12.47 -1.39
N ARG A 112 7.93 12.86 -2.13
CA ARG A 112 8.54 12.03 -3.16
C ARG A 112 9.21 10.79 -2.58
N ILE A 113 9.99 10.93 -1.49
CA ILE A 113 10.65 9.79 -0.82
C ILE A 113 9.61 8.87 -0.21
N PHE A 114 8.62 9.42 0.49
CA PHE A 114 7.57 8.67 1.14
C PHE A 114 6.81 7.79 0.14
N ARG A 115 6.41 8.39 -0.99
CA ARG A 115 5.75 7.64 -2.06
C ARG A 115 6.68 6.61 -2.73
N ALA A 116 7.96 6.92 -2.88
CA ALA A 116 8.91 5.97 -3.45
C ALA A 116 9.19 4.77 -2.55
N VAL A 117 9.11 4.92 -1.22
CA VAL A 117 9.34 3.86 -0.24
C VAL A 117 8.07 3.06 0.04
N LEU A 118 6.93 3.73 0.25
CA LEU A 118 5.68 3.11 0.68
C LEU A 118 4.63 2.94 -0.42
N GLY A 119 4.87 3.45 -1.62
CA GLY A 119 3.91 3.41 -2.72
C GLY A 119 2.70 4.33 -2.54
N VAL A 120 2.55 4.98 -1.39
CA VAL A 120 1.43 5.84 -1.02
C VAL A 120 1.90 7.23 -0.60
N THR A 121 1.04 8.22 -0.68
CA THR A 121 1.34 9.56 -0.17
C THR A 121 1.20 9.62 1.36
N PRO A 122 1.89 10.57 2.05
CA PRO A 122 1.69 10.77 3.49
C PRO A 122 0.24 11.06 3.89
N GLY A 123 -0.51 11.75 3.02
CA GLY A 123 -1.94 12.03 3.25
C GLY A 123 -2.80 10.76 3.20
N GLU A 124 -2.51 9.87 2.27
CA GLU A 124 -3.15 8.55 2.18
C GLU A 124 -2.78 7.69 3.39
N TYR A 125 -1.53 7.67 3.80
CA TYR A 125 -1.07 6.97 5.00
C TYR A 125 -1.85 7.44 6.23
N ARG A 126 -1.95 8.74 6.49
CA ARG A 126 -2.73 9.30 7.63
C ARG A 126 -4.21 8.92 7.57
N ARG A 127 -4.80 8.94 6.38
CA ARG A 127 -6.20 8.54 6.22
C ARG A 127 -6.41 7.08 6.62
N ALA A 128 -5.48 6.16 6.27
CA ALA A 128 -5.58 4.76 6.68
C ALA A 128 -5.46 4.60 8.18
N ARG A 129 -4.48 5.26 8.80
CA ARG A 129 -4.30 5.17 10.25
C ARG A 129 -5.53 5.64 11.02
N ARG A 130 -6.19 6.72 10.55
CA ARG A 130 -7.47 7.14 11.14
C ARG A 130 -8.56 6.09 11.00
N GLN A 131 -8.64 5.45 9.84
CA GLN A 131 -9.62 4.40 9.58
C GLN A 131 -9.37 3.18 10.45
N GLU A 132 -8.11 2.80 10.63
CA GLU A 132 -7.70 1.70 11.49
C GLU A 132 -8.03 1.96 12.97
N ARG A 133 -7.67 3.15 13.49
CA ARG A 133 -8.03 3.54 14.86
C ARG A 133 -9.55 3.60 15.09
N LEU A 134 -10.32 4.05 14.10
CA LEU A 134 -11.78 3.99 14.17
C LEU A 134 -12.25 2.54 14.31
N ARG A 135 -11.71 1.63 13.51
CA ARG A 135 -12.02 0.21 13.55
C ARG A 135 -11.66 -0.39 14.91
N GLU A 136 -10.46 -0.15 15.40
CA GLU A 136 -9.96 -0.59 16.69
C GLU A 136 -10.87 -0.09 17.82
N GLY A 137 -11.13 1.22 17.89
CA GLY A 137 -11.97 1.81 18.91
C GLY A 137 -13.41 1.26 18.91
N LEU A 138 -13.99 0.99 17.74
CA LEU A 138 -15.32 0.37 17.65
C LEU A 138 -15.28 -1.10 18.09
N SER A 139 -14.22 -1.83 17.74
CA SER A 139 -14.03 -3.24 18.15
C SER A 139 -13.81 -3.37 19.67
N GLU A 140 -13.16 -2.38 20.30
CA GLU A 140 -12.99 -2.28 21.76
C GLU A 140 -14.29 -1.89 22.50
N GLY A 141 -15.38 -1.65 21.77
CA GLY A 141 -16.68 -1.30 22.35
C GLY A 141 -16.88 0.17 22.68
N ARG A 142 -15.97 1.06 22.27
CA ARG A 142 -16.15 2.53 22.45
C ARG A 142 -17.44 2.99 21.79
N SER A 143 -18.01 4.07 22.30
CA SER A 143 -19.13 4.72 21.61
C SER A 143 -18.72 5.17 20.20
N VAL A 144 -19.66 5.22 19.27
CA VAL A 144 -19.36 5.68 17.89
C VAL A 144 -18.75 7.08 17.90
N THR A 145 -19.28 7.97 18.75
CA THR A 145 -18.78 9.35 18.87
C THR A 145 -17.35 9.41 19.40
N ASP A 146 -17.06 8.63 20.45
CA ASP A 146 -15.72 8.58 21.06
C ASP A 146 -14.71 7.95 20.11
N ALA A 147 -15.08 6.87 19.42
CA ALA A 147 -14.22 6.21 18.43
C ALA A 147 -13.89 7.15 17.24
N ILE A 148 -14.87 7.93 16.76
CA ILE A 148 -14.66 8.92 15.70
C ILE A 148 -13.73 10.04 16.16
N ALA A 149 -13.94 10.55 17.37
CA ALA A 149 -13.11 11.59 17.98
C ALA A 149 -11.67 11.10 18.19
N ALA A 150 -11.52 9.93 18.84
CA ALA A 150 -10.22 9.31 19.10
C ALA A 150 -9.45 8.92 17.82
N ALA A 151 -10.16 8.64 16.73
CA ALA A 151 -9.55 8.38 15.42
C ALA A 151 -9.10 9.65 14.67
N GLY A 152 -9.32 10.85 15.22
CA GLY A 152 -8.90 12.12 14.65
C GLY A 152 -9.70 12.58 13.43
N PHE A 153 -10.98 12.17 13.32
CA PHE A 153 -11.88 12.73 12.32
C PHE A 153 -12.41 14.10 12.79
N GLY A 154 -12.23 15.12 11.96
CA GLY A 154 -12.67 16.48 12.28
C GLY A 154 -14.19 16.68 12.30
N SER A 155 -14.97 15.68 11.87
CA SER A 155 -16.43 15.62 11.99
C SER A 155 -16.94 14.21 11.82
N PRO A 156 -18.11 13.84 12.42
CA PRO A 156 -18.75 12.56 12.19
C PRO A 156 -19.01 12.27 10.71
N SER A 157 -19.48 13.24 9.93
CA SER A 157 -19.77 13.09 8.50
C SER A 157 -18.57 12.52 7.73
N ARG A 158 -17.35 13.00 8.02
CA ARG A 158 -16.12 12.50 7.37
C ARG A 158 -15.82 11.05 7.69
N ALA A 159 -16.18 10.56 8.88
CA ALA A 159 -16.03 9.15 9.23
C ALA A 159 -17.02 8.27 8.46
N TYR A 160 -18.25 8.74 8.27
CA TYR A 160 -19.26 8.04 7.49
C TYR A 160 -18.96 8.04 5.98
N GLU A 161 -18.44 9.14 5.44
CA GLU A 161 -18.01 9.26 4.04
C GLU A 161 -16.79 8.39 3.71
N ALA A 162 -16.01 8.02 4.71
CA ALA A 162 -14.74 7.31 4.51
C ALA A 162 -14.89 5.90 3.92
N LYS A 163 -16.12 5.32 3.88
CA LYS A 163 -16.46 3.97 3.35
C LYS A 163 -15.50 2.84 3.78
N ALA A 164 -14.67 3.08 4.80
CA ALA A 164 -13.57 2.19 5.18
C ALA A 164 -14.00 0.94 5.93
N LEU A 165 -15.22 0.97 6.43
CA LEU A 165 -15.77 -0.14 7.21
C LEU A 165 -16.66 -1.07 6.35
N GLY A 166 -16.97 -0.68 5.11
CA GLY A 166 -17.95 -1.37 4.28
C GLY A 166 -19.38 -1.36 4.84
N MET A 167 -19.58 -0.67 5.98
CA MET A 167 -20.86 -0.53 6.67
C MET A 167 -20.86 0.75 7.51
N THR A 168 -21.97 1.05 8.20
CA THR A 168 -21.98 2.19 9.13
C THR A 168 -21.15 1.89 10.40
N PRO A 169 -20.58 2.90 11.08
CA PRO A 169 -19.86 2.69 12.33
C PRO A 169 -20.72 2.02 13.42
N SER A 170 -22.02 2.31 13.48
CA SER A 170 -22.94 1.68 14.41
C SER A 170 -23.16 0.19 14.11
N THR A 171 -23.32 -0.16 12.83
CA THR A 171 -23.45 -1.56 12.39
C THR A 171 -22.15 -2.32 12.67
N PHE A 172 -21.00 -1.72 12.38
CA PHE A 172 -19.69 -2.31 12.68
C PHE A 172 -19.51 -2.60 14.15
N ARG A 173 -19.80 -1.62 15.03
CA ARG A 173 -19.76 -1.77 16.49
C ARG A 173 -20.69 -2.86 16.99
N ALA A 174 -21.85 -3.06 16.34
CA ALA A 174 -22.80 -4.14 16.66
C ALA A 174 -22.35 -5.52 16.12
N GLY A 175 -21.09 -5.68 15.69
CA GLY A 175 -20.54 -6.92 15.15
C GLY A 175 -21.15 -7.30 13.79
N ALA A 176 -21.54 -6.28 13.01
CA ALA A 176 -22.18 -6.39 11.70
C ALA A 176 -23.53 -7.14 11.73
N ARG A 177 -24.30 -6.96 12.79
CA ARG A 177 -25.61 -7.61 12.95
C ARG A 177 -26.55 -7.24 11.79
N GLY A 178 -27.07 -8.27 11.12
CA GLY A 178 -27.99 -8.13 10.00
C GLY A 178 -27.32 -7.76 8.66
N GLU A 179 -25.98 -7.68 8.60
CA GLU A 179 -25.26 -7.50 7.35
C GLU A 179 -24.91 -8.86 6.74
N ARG A 180 -25.15 -9.00 5.43
CA ARG A 180 -24.57 -10.08 4.63
C ARG A 180 -23.17 -9.68 4.23
N ILE A 181 -22.18 -10.50 4.55
CA ILE A 181 -20.80 -10.34 4.18
C ILE A 181 -20.40 -11.50 3.26
N ALA A 182 -20.23 -11.21 1.97
CA ALA A 182 -19.67 -12.15 1.03
C ALA A 182 -18.15 -12.18 1.21
N TYR A 183 -17.53 -13.37 1.14
CA TYR A 183 -16.07 -13.52 1.23
C TYR A 183 -15.53 -14.54 0.23
N ALA A 184 -14.29 -14.34 -0.18
CA ALA A 184 -13.53 -15.29 -0.97
C ALA A 184 -12.11 -15.41 -0.42
N VAL A 185 -11.50 -16.60 -0.58
CA VAL A 185 -10.14 -16.88 -0.12
C VAL A 185 -9.28 -17.32 -1.31
N GLY A 186 -8.07 -16.78 -1.42
CA GLY A 186 -7.11 -17.12 -2.45
C GLY A 186 -5.70 -17.33 -1.89
N ALA A 187 -4.83 -17.94 -2.69
CA ALA A 187 -3.42 -18.13 -2.36
C ALA A 187 -2.59 -16.96 -2.89
N SER A 188 -1.67 -16.46 -2.09
CA SER A 188 -0.68 -15.46 -2.47
C SER A 188 0.73 -15.90 -2.11
N SER A 189 1.72 -15.14 -2.53
CA SER A 189 3.11 -15.35 -2.15
C SER A 189 3.39 -15.12 -0.65
N LEU A 190 2.46 -14.52 0.09
CA LEU A 190 2.55 -14.26 1.54
C LEU A 190 1.65 -15.19 2.38
N GLY A 191 1.02 -16.20 1.78
CA GLY A 191 0.07 -17.09 2.43
C GLY A 191 -1.35 -16.96 1.87
N ARG A 192 -2.34 -17.27 2.70
CA ARG A 192 -3.75 -17.17 2.32
C ARG A 192 -4.27 -15.75 2.51
N VAL A 193 -5.09 -15.30 1.57
CA VAL A 193 -5.72 -13.97 1.58
C VAL A 193 -7.22 -14.15 1.53
N LEU A 194 -7.92 -13.56 2.47
CA LEU A 194 -9.37 -13.46 2.46
C LEU A 194 -9.77 -12.03 2.14
N VAL A 195 -10.66 -11.86 1.19
CA VAL A 195 -11.34 -10.58 0.90
C VAL A 195 -12.80 -10.75 1.25
N ALA A 196 -13.36 -9.78 2.00
CA ALA A 196 -14.76 -9.75 2.38
C ALA A 196 -15.39 -8.40 2.05
N ARG A 197 -16.65 -8.43 1.58
CA ARG A 197 -17.42 -7.22 1.25
C ARG A 197 -18.86 -7.29 1.71
N THR A 198 -19.44 -6.12 1.92
CA THR A 198 -20.89 -5.90 1.99
C THR A 198 -21.39 -5.28 0.69
N ALA A 199 -22.68 -5.01 0.57
CA ALA A 199 -23.25 -4.22 -0.53
C ALA A 199 -22.64 -2.81 -0.65
N LYS A 200 -22.04 -2.27 0.42
CA LYS A 200 -21.40 -0.92 0.46
C LYS A 200 -19.93 -0.93 0.07
N GLY A 201 -19.31 -2.11 -0.04
CA GLY A 201 -17.92 -2.27 -0.44
C GLY A 201 -17.12 -3.23 0.45
N VAL A 202 -15.83 -3.33 0.19
CA VAL A 202 -14.93 -4.21 0.94
C VAL A 202 -14.88 -3.78 2.42
N CYS A 203 -15.07 -4.74 3.32
CA CYS A 203 -15.09 -4.52 4.77
C CYS A 203 -13.92 -5.17 5.49
N ALA A 204 -13.31 -6.23 4.93
CA ALA A 204 -12.13 -6.86 5.50
C ALA A 204 -11.20 -7.42 4.42
N ILE A 205 -9.92 -7.46 4.76
CA ILE A 205 -8.87 -8.19 4.03
C ILE A 205 -8.00 -8.81 5.13
N GLU A 206 -7.95 -10.14 5.16
CA GLU A 206 -7.20 -10.89 6.15
C GLU A 206 -6.07 -11.67 5.47
N LEU A 207 -4.92 -11.75 6.15
CA LEU A 207 -3.76 -12.54 5.74
C LEU A 207 -3.48 -13.58 6.83
N GLY A 208 -3.16 -14.79 6.42
CA GLY A 208 -2.84 -15.88 7.34
C GLY A 208 -2.19 -17.05 6.64
N ASP A 209 -1.74 -18.01 7.43
CA ASP A 209 -1.03 -19.19 6.90
C ASP A 209 -2.00 -20.18 6.24
N ASP A 210 -3.24 -20.24 6.69
CA ASP A 210 -4.27 -21.16 6.21
C ASP A 210 -5.69 -20.52 6.19
N ASP A 211 -6.63 -21.21 5.54
CA ASP A 211 -8.02 -20.76 5.38
C ASP A 211 -8.73 -20.67 6.74
N THR A 212 -8.40 -21.54 7.70
CA THR A 212 -9.02 -21.55 9.03
C THR A 212 -8.66 -20.28 9.78
N THR A 213 -7.39 -19.86 9.72
CA THR A 213 -6.89 -18.64 10.37
C THR A 213 -7.58 -17.39 9.84
N VAL A 214 -7.65 -17.22 8.50
CA VAL A 214 -8.29 -16.02 7.91
C VAL A 214 -9.80 -15.99 8.13
N LEU A 215 -10.48 -17.15 8.11
CA LEU A 215 -11.90 -17.26 8.43
C LEU A 215 -12.19 -16.98 9.92
N ALA A 216 -11.33 -17.44 10.81
CA ALA A 216 -11.44 -17.15 12.24
C ALA A 216 -11.26 -15.65 12.52
N ALA A 217 -10.35 -14.98 11.80
CA ALA A 217 -10.19 -13.52 11.88
C ALA A 217 -11.45 -12.78 11.41
N LEU A 218 -12.02 -13.16 10.27
CA LEU A 218 -13.27 -12.60 9.78
C LEU A 218 -14.43 -12.76 10.77
N ARG A 219 -14.60 -13.98 11.33
CA ARG A 219 -15.65 -14.27 12.32
C ARG A 219 -15.47 -13.48 13.62
N ARG A 220 -14.23 -13.28 14.07
CA ARG A 220 -13.95 -12.43 15.24
C ARG A 220 -14.28 -10.96 14.98
N GLY A 221 -13.97 -10.48 13.78
CA GLY A 221 -14.28 -9.10 13.39
C GLY A 221 -15.77 -8.82 13.21
N PHE A 222 -16.54 -9.83 12.79
CA PHE A 222 -17.97 -9.72 12.46
C PHE A 222 -18.79 -10.87 13.05
N PRO A 223 -18.89 -10.95 14.41
CA PRO A 223 -19.48 -12.10 15.09
C PRO A 223 -20.98 -12.28 14.86
N HIS A 224 -21.67 -11.26 14.37
CA HIS A 224 -23.12 -11.27 14.18
C HIS A 224 -23.54 -11.09 12.71
N ALA A 225 -22.57 -11.16 11.78
CA ALA A 225 -22.84 -11.09 10.34
C ALA A 225 -23.30 -12.44 9.79
N ASP A 226 -24.04 -12.39 8.68
CA ASP A 226 -24.27 -13.53 7.83
C ASP A 226 -23.10 -13.66 6.83
N LEU A 227 -22.20 -14.61 7.07
CA LEU A 227 -20.98 -14.84 6.29
C LEU A 227 -21.25 -15.85 5.18
N VAL A 228 -21.15 -15.42 3.94
CA VAL A 228 -21.43 -16.24 2.74
C VAL A 228 -20.16 -16.34 1.88
N ALA A 229 -19.72 -17.57 1.61
CA ALA A 229 -18.65 -17.79 0.64
C ALA A 229 -19.18 -17.54 -0.77
N ASP A 230 -18.57 -16.57 -1.48
CA ASP A 230 -19.00 -16.18 -2.82
C ASP A 230 -17.78 -15.75 -3.65
N ILE A 231 -17.18 -16.73 -4.32
CA ILE A 231 -16.00 -16.52 -5.16
C ILE A 231 -16.36 -15.73 -6.42
N GLU A 232 -17.54 -15.93 -6.98
CA GLU A 232 -17.95 -15.26 -8.23
C GLU A 232 -18.13 -13.76 -7.99
N GLU A 233 -18.85 -13.37 -6.94
CA GLU A 233 -19.05 -11.96 -6.56
C GLU A 233 -17.71 -11.25 -6.25
N LEU A 234 -16.71 -11.97 -5.74
CA LEU A 234 -15.46 -11.41 -5.25
C LEU A 234 -14.25 -11.66 -6.16
N SER A 235 -14.42 -12.36 -7.29
CA SER A 235 -13.31 -12.75 -8.18
C SER A 235 -12.41 -11.56 -8.51
N HIS A 236 -12.98 -10.48 -9.01
CA HIS A 236 -12.22 -9.28 -9.38
C HIS A 236 -11.53 -8.58 -8.18
N ASN A 237 -12.20 -8.54 -7.03
CA ASN A 237 -11.60 -7.99 -5.80
C ASN A 237 -10.43 -8.84 -5.34
N LEU A 238 -10.60 -10.15 -5.32
CA LEU A 238 -9.57 -11.10 -4.91
C LEU A 238 -8.35 -11.05 -5.85
N ASP A 239 -8.54 -11.09 -7.16
CA ASP A 239 -7.47 -11.00 -8.16
C ASP A 239 -6.69 -9.70 -8.04
N THR A 240 -7.39 -8.58 -7.78
CA THR A 240 -6.75 -7.29 -7.55
C THR A 240 -5.84 -7.32 -6.33
N VAL A 241 -6.32 -7.89 -5.22
CA VAL A 241 -5.55 -8.00 -3.97
C VAL A 241 -4.35 -8.93 -4.16
N LEU A 242 -4.52 -10.10 -4.75
CA LEU A 242 -3.46 -11.06 -5.02
C LEU A 242 -2.37 -10.45 -5.91
N THR A 243 -2.77 -9.79 -7.00
CA THR A 243 -1.84 -9.09 -7.90
C THR A 243 -1.02 -8.02 -7.17
N LEU A 244 -1.63 -7.27 -6.25
CA LEU A 244 -0.90 -6.25 -5.48
C LEU A 244 0.07 -6.84 -4.49
N ILE A 245 -0.29 -7.94 -3.83
CA ILE A 245 0.58 -8.66 -2.90
C ILE A 245 1.80 -9.22 -3.65
N ASP A 246 1.57 -9.87 -4.77
CA ASP A 246 2.63 -10.51 -5.54
C ASP A 246 3.57 -9.48 -6.19
N ARG A 247 3.05 -8.37 -6.69
CA ARG A 247 3.86 -7.22 -7.14
C ARG A 247 4.67 -6.59 -6.00
N GLY A 248 4.11 -6.51 -4.79
CA GLY A 248 4.79 -5.99 -3.61
C GLY A 248 5.98 -6.85 -3.19
N LYS A 249 5.96 -8.16 -3.43
CA LYS A 249 7.06 -9.09 -3.13
C LYS A 249 8.26 -8.88 -4.07
N GLU A 250 8.03 -8.50 -5.32
CA GLU A 250 9.11 -8.16 -6.27
C GLU A 250 9.86 -6.88 -5.85
N SER A 251 9.25 -6.07 -5.01
CA SER A 251 9.85 -4.88 -4.39
C SER A 251 10.49 -5.20 -3.04
N SER A 252 11.55 -5.98 -3.03
CA SER A 252 12.22 -6.61 -1.89
C SER A 252 12.97 -5.65 -0.94
N VAL A 253 12.39 -4.53 -0.55
CA VAL A 253 13.12 -3.47 0.19
C VAL A 253 12.49 -3.11 1.54
N VAL A 254 11.41 -3.72 1.99
CA VAL A 254 10.79 -3.34 3.27
C VAL A 254 10.69 -4.52 4.21
N ASP A 255 11.70 -4.66 5.07
CA ASP A 255 11.74 -5.61 6.18
C ASP A 255 11.27 -4.92 7.46
N LEU A 256 10.01 -4.44 7.49
CA LEU A 256 9.47 -3.68 8.60
C LEU A 256 8.00 -4.01 8.86
N ASP A 257 7.62 -3.94 10.13
CA ASP A 257 6.28 -4.00 10.70
C ASP A 257 5.25 -3.07 10.01
N MET A 258 5.75 -2.10 9.23
CA MET A 258 4.99 -1.18 8.38
C MET A 258 4.40 -1.80 7.11
N ARG A 259 4.78 -3.03 6.76
CA ARG A 259 4.28 -3.72 5.55
C ARG A 259 2.77 -3.89 5.57
N GLY A 260 2.20 -4.19 6.74
CA GLY A 260 0.75 -4.36 6.90
C GLY A 260 -0.01 -3.10 6.47
N THR A 261 0.26 -1.97 7.09
CA THR A 261 -0.50 -0.73 6.84
C THR A 261 -0.27 -0.16 5.42
N ALA A 262 0.97 -0.20 4.90
CA ALA A 262 1.26 0.30 3.55
C ALA A 262 0.68 -0.63 2.46
N LEU A 263 0.79 -1.95 2.64
CA LEU A 263 0.22 -2.93 1.73
C LEU A 263 -1.30 -2.89 1.76
N GLN A 264 -1.92 -2.89 2.95
CA GLN A 264 -3.36 -2.71 3.11
C GLN A 264 -3.84 -1.46 2.37
N ARG A 265 -3.06 -0.39 2.42
CA ARG A 265 -3.37 0.87 1.76
C ARG A 265 -3.32 0.80 0.25
N GLN A 266 -2.30 0.16 -0.32
CA GLN A 266 -2.21 -0.05 -1.76
C GLN A 266 -3.40 -0.88 -2.25
N VAL A 267 -3.73 -1.93 -1.51
CA VAL A 267 -4.90 -2.78 -1.76
C VAL A 267 -6.20 -1.97 -1.70
N TRP A 268 -6.42 -1.18 -0.64
CA TRP A 268 -7.62 -0.34 -0.51
C TRP A 268 -7.73 0.71 -1.60
N ASN A 269 -6.63 1.34 -2.00
CA ASN A 269 -6.64 2.32 -3.09
C ASN A 269 -6.99 1.67 -4.43
N ALA A 270 -6.47 0.47 -4.70
CA ALA A 270 -6.79 -0.26 -5.91
C ALA A 270 -8.26 -0.72 -5.94
N LEU A 271 -8.78 -1.23 -4.81
CA LEU A 271 -10.18 -1.64 -4.70
C LEU A 271 -11.18 -0.48 -4.87
N ARG A 272 -10.80 0.75 -4.49
CA ARG A 272 -11.64 1.95 -4.71
C ARG A 272 -11.76 2.38 -6.17
N LEU A 273 -10.87 1.92 -7.03
CA LEU A 273 -10.92 2.18 -8.48
C LEU A 273 -11.81 1.17 -9.22
N ILE A 274 -12.28 0.12 -8.54
CA ILE A 274 -13.22 -0.85 -9.10
C ILE A 274 -14.62 -0.24 -9.01
N PRO A 275 -15.36 -0.09 -10.13
CA PRO A 275 -16.77 0.33 -10.12
C PRO A 275 -17.61 -0.65 -9.30
N SER A 276 -18.56 -0.12 -8.54
CA SER A 276 -19.54 -0.91 -7.78
C SER A 276 -20.55 -1.54 -8.72
#